data_77aded30beea5d01b8dff9e1237cc2c6
#
_entry.id   77aded30beea5d01b8dff9e1237cc2c6
#
_cell.length_a   1.000
_cell.length_b   1.000
_cell.length_c   1.000
_cell.angle_alpha   90.00
_cell.angle_beta   90.00
_cell.angle_gamma   90.00
#
_symmetry.space_group_name_H-M   'P 1'
#
loop_
_entity.id
_entity.type
_entity.pdbx_description
1 polymer ?
#
loop_
_entity_poly.entity_id
_entity_poly.type
_entity_poly.pdbx_seq_one_letter_code
_entity_poly.pdbx_strand_id
1 'polypeptide(L)'
;MSSQIITWSGGNDKEERMLVYLSGPISGDPEYKEKFRAAEEALTSDGGTVLNPAKLSEAIPGLSERQYFTMALLLMTFADAVYMLKGWHCSRGACVEYMLAKRNKQRIMYQSGEPEDFLQ
;
A
#
# COMPACT_ATOMS: atom_id res chain seq x y z
N MET A 1 0.72 19.76 6.34
CA MET A 1 1.11 19.40 6.68
C MET A 1 1.59 19.03 7.34
N SER A 2 1.65 18.64 7.18
CA SER A 2 2.23 18.11 7.69
C SER A 2 2.60 17.79 8.35
N SER A 3 2.57 17.86 8.54
CA SER A 3 3.05 17.48 9.25
C SER A 3 2.72 17.07 10.12
N GLN A 4 2.10 16.99 10.36
CA GLN A 4 1.77 16.56 11.23
C GLN A 4 2.05 15.58 11.47
N ILE A 5 2.15 15.41 11.07
CA ILE A 5 2.51 14.44 11.23
C ILE A 5 3.50 14.39 12.02
N ILE A 6 3.91 14.67 12.28
CA ILE A 6 4.87 14.70 12.85
C ILE A 6 4.87 14.92 14.07
N THR A 7 4.68 15.26 14.47
CA THR A 7 4.70 15.66 15.55
C THR A 7 4.31 14.94 16.49
N TRP A 8 3.83 14.44 16.50
CA TRP A 8 3.36 13.85 17.44
C TRP A 8 4.28 13.44 18.23
N SER A 9 4.64 13.66 18.37
CA SER A 9 5.27 13.43 19.08
C SER A 9 5.24 12.98 20.09
N GLY A 10 4.80 13.03 20.41
CA GLY A 10 4.53 12.54 21.45
C GLY A 10 5.27 11.52 21.64
N GLY A 11 5.66 11.45 21.23
CA GLY A 11 6.36 10.68 21.45
C GLY A 11 6.10 9.39 21.39
N ASN A 12 6.11 8.79 21.90
CA ASN A 12 6.02 7.53 21.98
C ASN A 12 5.10 6.92 21.13
N ASP A 13 4.10 7.35 21.04
CA ASP A 13 3.22 6.62 20.33
C ASP A 13 3.30 6.81 18.96
N LYS A 14 3.96 7.72 18.58
CA LYS A 14 4.00 7.86 17.31
C LYS A 14 4.56 6.79 16.61
N GLU A 15 5.28 6.05 17.16
CA GLU A 15 5.83 5.04 16.43
C GLU A 15 4.85 4.13 16.00
N GLU A 16 3.76 4.07 16.57
CA GLU A 16 2.86 3.13 16.15
C GLU A 16 2.04 3.60 15.04
N ARG A 17 2.21 4.83 14.63
CA ARG A 17 1.43 5.30 13.58
C ARG A 17 2.10 5.16 12.29
N MET A 18 2.40 3.98 11.90
CA MET A 18 3.05 3.73 10.64
C MET A 18 2.08 3.99 9.50
N LEU A 19 2.56 4.66 8.47
CA LEU A 19 1.77 4.90 7.26
C LEU A 19 2.07 3.78 6.29
N VAL A 20 1.05 3.00 5.94
CA VAL A 20 1.21 1.78 5.16
C VAL A 20 0.46 1.88 3.85
N TYR A 21 1.13 1.58 2.76
CA TYR A 21 0.54 1.54 1.44
C TYR A 21 0.20 0.10 1.07
N LEU A 22 -0.99 -0.13 0.53
CA LEU A 22 -1.40 -1.47 0.14
C LEU A 22 -1.06 -1.72 -1.33
N SER A 23 -0.41 -2.84 -1.62
CA SER A 23 -0.05 -3.20 -2.97
C SER A 23 -0.56 -4.60 -3.26
N GLY A 24 -1.20 -4.77 -4.40
CA GLY A 24 -1.75 -6.08 -4.76
C GLY A 24 -2.45 -6.03 -6.09
N PRO A 25 -3.02 -7.16 -6.51
CA PRO A 25 -3.68 -7.24 -7.80
C PRO A 25 -4.93 -6.39 -7.85
N ILE A 26 -5.05 -5.57 -8.88
CA ILE A 26 -6.24 -4.78 -9.13
C ILE A 26 -6.82 -5.14 -10.48
N SER A 27 -6.06 -4.93 -11.55
CA SER A 27 -6.53 -5.26 -12.90
C SER A 27 -6.78 -6.76 -13.01
N GLY A 28 -7.93 -7.11 -13.51
CA GLY A 28 -8.24 -8.51 -13.71
C GLY A 28 -8.78 -9.24 -12.50
N ASP A 29 -8.88 -8.57 -11.38
CA ASP A 29 -9.44 -9.19 -10.17
C ASP A 29 -10.74 -8.48 -9.83
N PRO A 30 -11.90 -9.10 -10.09
CA PRO A 30 -13.16 -8.42 -9.84
C PRO A 30 -13.45 -8.17 -8.37
N GLU A 31 -12.73 -8.83 -7.49
CA GLU A 31 -12.94 -8.65 -6.06
C GLU A 31 -11.86 -7.82 -5.39
N TYR A 32 -11.11 -7.06 -6.17
CA TYR A 32 -9.98 -6.35 -5.60
C TYR A 32 -10.40 -5.33 -4.53
N LYS A 33 -11.55 -4.69 -4.72
CA LYS A 33 -11.95 -3.68 -3.74
C LYS A 33 -12.19 -4.29 -2.38
N GLU A 34 -12.80 -5.45 -2.35
CA GLU A 34 -13.08 -6.12 -1.09
C GLU A 34 -11.79 -6.63 -0.45
N LYS A 35 -10.87 -7.14 -1.24
CA LYS A 35 -9.61 -7.62 -0.70
C LYS A 35 -8.79 -6.49 -0.11
N PHE A 36 -8.76 -5.34 -0.79
CA PHE A 36 -8.05 -4.19 -0.26
C PHE A 36 -8.75 -3.63 0.98
N ARG A 37 -10.10 -3.64 0.97
CA ARG A 37 -10.84 -3.14 2.12
C ARG A 37 -10.55 -4.00 3.36
N ALA A 38 -10.53 -5.31 3.19
CA ALA A 38 -10.28 -6.20 4.31
C ALA A 38 -8.87 -5.99 4.87
N ALA A 39 -7.89 -5.78 3.98
CA ALA A 39 -6.53 -5.53 4.43
C ALA A 39 -6.44 -4.21 5.17
N GLU A 40 -7.12 -3.20 4.65
CA GLU A 40 -7.11 -1.90 5.31
C GLU A 40 -7.70 -2.00 6.71
N GLU A 41 -8.80 -2.74 6.83
CA GLU A 41 -9.44 -2.88 8.11
C GLU A 41 -8.54 -3.57 9.12
N ALA A 42 -7.86 -4.62 8.68
CA ALA A 42 -6.98 -5.35 9.57
C ALA A 42 -5.81 -4.49 10.05
N LEU A 43 -5.20 -3.74 9.15
CA LEU A 43 -4.07 -2.91 9.52
C LEU A 43 -4.48 -1.72 10.36
N THR A 44 -5.66 -1.16 10.08
CA THR A 44 -6.16 -0.04 10.85
C THR A 44 -6.46 -0.49 12.28
N SER A 45 -6.97 -1.70 12.45
CA SER A 45 -7.23 -2.22 13.79
C SER A 45 -5.97 -2.34 14.60
N ASP A 46 -4.83 -2.51 13.94
CA ASP A 46 -3.56 -2.59 14.62
C ASP A 46 -2.92 -1.21 14.84
N GLY A 47 -3.64 -0.15 14.53
CA GLY A 47 -3.14 1.19 14.79
C GLY A 47 -2.47 1.87 13.62
N GLY A 48 -2.44 1.24 12.45
CA GLY A 48 -1.81 1.84 11.30
C GLY A 48 -2.70 2.83 10.58
N THR A 49 -2.10 3.69 9.79
CA THR A 49 -2.81 4.55 8.86
C THR A 49 -2.54 4.00 7.47
N VAL A 50 -3.59 3.79 6.70
CA VAL A 50 -3.47 3.05 5.46
C VAL A 50 -3.76 3.91 4.25
N LEU A 51 -2.88 3.82 3.25
CA LEU A 51 -3.12 4.40 1.94
C LEU A 51 -3.63 3.27 1.05
N ASN A 52 -4.89 3.35 0.66
CA ASN A 52 -5.53 2.29 -0.09
C ASN A 52 -5.79 2.76 -1.52
N PRO A 53 -4.95 2.33 -2.49
CA PRO A 53 -5.11 2.82 -3.87
C PRO A 53 -6.39 2.32 -4.54
N ALA A 54 -7.02 1.29 -3.99
CA ALA A 54 -8.27 0.81 -4.58
C ALA A 54 -9.38 1.84 -4.43
N LYS A 55 -9.23 2.83 -3.56
CA LYS A 55 -10.23 3.86 -3.39
C LYS A 55 -10.08 5.00 -4.38
N LEU A 56 -9.00 5.04 -5.15
CA LEU A 56 -8.77 6.16 -6.05
C LEU A 56 -9.86 6.28 -7.10
N SER A 57 -10.32 5.16 -7.65
CA SER A 57 -11.33 5.23 -8.70
C SER A 57 -12.68 5.70 -8.17
N GLU A 58 -12.91 5.55 -6.88
CA GLU A 58 -14.14 6.05 -6.28
C GLU A 58 -13.99 7.53 -5.96
N ALA A 59 -12.83 7.93 -5.48
CA ALA A 59 -12.61 9.33 -5.14
C ALA A 59 -12.50 10.21 -6.37
N ILE A 60 -11.87 9.70 -7.42
CA ILE A 60 -11.67 10.45 -8.65
C ILE A 60 -12.05 9.54 -9.81
N PRO A 61 -13.32 9.46 -10.16
CA PRO A 61 -13.73 8.57 -11.25
C PRO A 61 -13.33 9.09 -12.61
N GLY A 62 -13.25 8.19 -13.57
CA GLY A 62 -13.07 8.61 -14.96
C GLY A 62 -11.65 8.66 -15.46
N LEU A 63 -10.67 8.27 -14.67
CA LEU A 63 -9.31 8.27 -15.15
C LEU A 63 -8.96 6.90 -15.76
N SER A 64 -7.88 6.85 -16.51
CA SER A 64 -7.43 5.61 -17.10
C SER A 64 -6.68 4.78 -16.05
N GLU A 65 -6.50 3.49 -16.33
CA GLU A 65 -5.72 2.64 -15.44
C GLU A 65 -4.33 3.19 -15.26
N ARG A 66 -3.75 3.73 -16.32
CA ARG A 66 -2.42 4.26 -16.24
C ARG A 66 -2.36 5.45 -15.30
N GLN A 67 -3.38 6.31 -15.36
CA GLN A 67 -3.41 7.47 -14.48
C GLN A 67 -3.57 7.04 -13.02
N TYR A 68 -4.43 6.07 -12.76
CA TYR A 68 -4.58 5.58 -11.40
C TYR A 68 -3.28 4.96 -10.90
N PHE A 69 -2.59 4.20 -11.76
CA PHE A 69 -1.36 3.57 -11.34
C PHE A 69 -0.28 4.61 -11.02
N THR A 70 -0.22 5.67 -11.84
CA THR A 70 0.75 6.73 -11.60
C THR A 70 0.49 7.42 -10.26
N MET A 71 -0.78 7.68 -9.96
CA MET A 71 -1.12 8.28 -8.68
C MET A 71 -0.79 7.34 -7.53
N ALA A 72 -1.04 6.04 -7.75
CA ALA A 72 -0.75 5.06 -6.71
C ALA A 72 0.73 4.99 -6.41
N LEU A 73 1.57 5.03 -7.45
CA LEU A 73 3.02 5.02 -7.23
C LEU A 73 3.46 6.22 -6.42
N LEU A 74 2.86 7.37 -6.70
CA LEU A 74 3.22 8.57 -5.96
C LEU A 74 2.80 8.44 -4.49
N LEU A 75 1.59 7.95 -4.25
CA LEU A 75 1.16 7.74 -2.89
C LEU A 75 2.08 6.77 -2.15
N MET A 76 2.53 5.74 -2.84
CA MET A 76 3.39 4.76 -2.22
C MET A 76 4.69 5.38 -1.72
N THR A 77 5.20 6.39 -2.41
CA THR A 77 6.47 6.99 -1.99
C THR A 77 6.35 7.73 -0.67
N PHE A 78 5.13 8.07 -0.24
CA PHE A 78 4.96 8.73 1.05
C PHE A 78 4.93 7.73 2.21
N ALA A 79 4.78 6.46 1.93
CA ALA A 79 4.53 5.48 2.98
C ALA A 79 5.79 5.05 3.70
N ASP A 80 5.63 4.71 4.96
CA ASP A 80 6.72 4.13 5.73
C ASP A 80 6.90 2.68 5.38
N ALA A 81 5.83 2.00 5.00
CA ALA A 81 5.88 0.58 4.69
C ALA A 81 4.93 0.27 3.54
N VAL A 82 5.23 -0.78 2.82
CA VAL A 82 4.38 -1.25 1.74
C VAL A 82 3.94 -2.66 2.12
N TYR A 83 2.63 -2.88 2.13
CA TYR A 83 2.05 -4.15 2.53
C TYR A 83 1.60 -4.90 1.28
N MET A 84 2.24 -6.02 0.99
CA MET A 84 1.98 -6.78 -0.22
C MET A 84 0.85 -7.77 0.05
N LEU A 85 -0.26 -7.59 -0.66
CA LEU A 85 -1.41 -8.48 -0.50
C LEU A 85 -1.13 -9.82 -1.15
N LYS A 86 -1.84 -10.84 -0.68
CA LYS A 86 -1.68 -12.17 -1.22
C LYS A 86 -1.88 -12.15 -2.73
N GLY A 87 -1.04 -12.86 -3.45
CA GLY A 87 -1.13 -12.91 -4.91
C GLY A 87 -0.43 -11.78 -5.63
N TRP A 88 0.26 -10.92 -4.90
CA TRP A 88 0.87 -9.74 -5.49
C TRP A 88 1.88 -10.09 -6.60
N HIS A 89 2.55 -11.22 -6.46
CA HIS A 89 3.57 -11.58 -7.44
C HIS A 89 2.99 -11.91 -8.82
N CYS A 90 1.69 -12.11 -8.91
CA CYS A 90 1.05 -12.35 -10.19
C CYS A 90 0.53 -11.05 -10.82
N SER A 91 0.71 -9.92 -10.15
CA SER A 91 0.24 -8.65 -10.64
C SER A 91 1.41 -7.82 -11.13
N ARG A 92 1.34 -7.41 -12.39
CA ARG A 92 2.42 -6.61 -12.95
C ARG A 92 2.60 -5.31 -12.19
N GLY A 93 1.50 -4.64 -11.87
CA GLY A 93 1.59 -3.38 -11.14
C GLY A 93 2.18 -3.57 -9.75
N ALA A 94 1.75 -4.61 -9.05
CA ALA A 94 2.26 -4.85 -7.71
C ALA A 94 3.74 -5.21 -7.75
N CYS A 95 4.18 -5.92 -8.79
CA CYS A 95 5.61 -6.22 -8.90
C CYS A 95 6.42 -4.95 -9.11
N VAL A 96 5.92 -4.00 -9.89
CA VAL A 96 6.60 -2.73 -10.08
C VAL A 96 6.66 -1.98 -8.76
N GLU A 97 5.56 -1.98 -8.01
CA GLU A 97 5.54 -1.32 -6.70
C GLU A 97 6.53 -1.96 -5.74
N TYR A 98 6.61 -3.28 -5.78
CA TYR A 98 7.55 -4.01 -4.94
C TYR A 98 8.99 -3.60 -5.25
N MET A 99 9.32 -3.54 -6.53
CA MET A 99 10.68 -3.20 -6.92
C MET A 99 11.01 -1.75 -6.56
N LEU A 100 10.05 -0.86 -6.71
CA LEU A 100 10.27 0.53 -6.34
C LEU A 100 10.44 0.65 -4.82
N ALA A 101 9.64 -0.08 -4.07
CA ALA A 101 9.75 -0.05 -2.61
C ALA A 101 11.12 -0.54 -2.16
N LYS A 102 11.61 -1.60 -2.80
CA LYS A 102 12.94 -2.11 -2.47
C LYS A 102 14.01 -1.07 -2.80
N ARG A 103 13.88 -0.44 -3.95
CA ARG A 103 14.84 0.56 -4.36
C ARG A 103 14.84 1.75 -3.39
N ASN A 104 13.66 2.12 -2.90
CA ASN A 104 13.53 3.22 -1.97
C ASN A 104 13.84 2.81 -0.54
N LYS A 105 14.15 1.54 -0.33
CA LYS A 105 14.47 1.02 1.00
C LYS A 105 13.31 1.19 1.97
N GLN A 106 12.09 1.11 1.45
CA GLN A 106 10.92 1.14 2.30
C GLN A 106 10.73 -0.23 2.94
N ARG A 107 10.13 -0.25 4.10
CA ARG A 107 9.85 -1.50 4.77
C ARG A 107 8.78 -2.25 4.00
N ILE A 108 8.95 -3.54 3.80
CA ILE A 108 7.98 -4.35 3.06
C ILE A 108 7.40 -5.39 3.99
N MET A 109 6.07 -5.45 4.03
CA MET A 109 5.35 -6.42 4.84
C MET A 109 4.52 -7.28 3.90
N TYR A 110 4.19 -8.48 4.33
CA TYR A 110 3.50 -9.44 3.47
C TYR A 110 2.27 -10.00 4.16
N GLN A 111 1.15 -9.99 3.44
CA GLN A 111 -0.07 -10.54 3.98
C GLN A 111 0.04 -12.05 4.19
N SER A 112 0.73 -12.73 3.29
CA SER A 112 0.86 -14.18 3.40
C SER A 112 2.14 -14.62 4.10
N GLY A 113 2.80 -13.71 4.81
CA GLY A 113 4.00 -14.09 5.54
C GLY A 113 5.24 -13.93 4.72
N GLU A 114 6.21 -14.80 4.92
CA GLU A 114 7.48 -14.66 4.25
C GLU A 114 7.34 -14.72 2.75
N PRO A 115 8.10 -13.94 2.03
CA PRO A 115 8.04 -13.95 0.57
C PRO A 115 8.70 -15.18 0.01
N GLU A 116 8.23 -15.58 -1.16
CA GLU A 116 8.89 -16.63 -1.87
C GLU A 116 10.04 -16.02 -2.64
N ASP A 117 10.87 -16.86 -3.19
CA ASP A 117 12.04 -16.36 -3.89
C ASP A 117 11.81 -16.12 -5.35
N PHE A 118 10.57 -16.13 -5.80
CA PHE A 118 10.34 -16.07 -7.24
C PHE A 118 10.66 -14.71 -7.84
N LEU A 119 10.95 -13.71 -7.05
CA LEU A 119 11.32 -12.43 -7.61
C LEU A 119 12.76 -12.08 -7.33
N GLN A 120 13.56 -13.03 -7.03
CA GLN A 120 14.94 -12.73 -6.79
C GLN A 120 15.76 -12.67 -8.05
#